data_55183bd598bdd70445c964f875e6a9dd
#
_entry.id   55183bd598bdd70445c964f875e6a9dd
#
_cell.length_a   1.000
_cell.length_b   1.000
_cell.length_c   1.000
_cell.angle_alpha   90.00
_cell.angle_beta   90.00
_cell.angle_gamma   90.00
#
_symmetry.space_group_name_H-M   'P 1'
#
loop_
_entity.id
_entity.type
_entity.pdbx_description
1 polymer ?
#
loop_
_entity_poly.entity_id
_entity_poly.type
_entity_poly.pdbx_seq_one_letter_code
_entity_poly.pdbx_strand_id
1 'polypeptide(L)'
;MQYASQILDLVNRSEEEVRIRKEGLQGTLYIASVEGCGPHLFAHWISEFQKMHPHVQYILWNGNTDDVNNRVTKGLCEVAMITAPFNTEEFHVLEVYEEPWVAMIPKGHPLYSETNEPINPNELLPYDLLIPSRESRQGEIHGWFSDPQSMPIIRGRVAHMMNAYELSKNGVGIAIYPESISSLVRDREVCIRQINHPDAKAFYALIWKKDRTLSHAAEAFIEFIKKNKEGVQ
;
A
#
# COMPACT_ATOMS: atom_id res chain seq x y z
N MET A 1 10.18 -19.76 36.69
CA MET A 1 10.93 -19.36 35.46
C MET A 1 10.36 -18.10 34.79
N GLN A 2 9.05 -17.86 34.81
CA GLN A 2 8.41 -16.70 34.15
C GLN A 2 8.90 -15.33 34.66
N TYR A 3 9.07 -15.16 35.98
CA TYR A 3 9.56 -13.90 36.58
C TYR A 3 11.03 -13.60 36.25
N ALA A 4 11.87 -14.62 36.10
CA ALA A 4 13.27 -14.41 35.74
C ALA A 4 13.42 -13.91 34.30
N SER A 5 12.61 -14.40 33.36
CA SER A 5 12.56 -13.90 31.99
C SER A 5 12.09 -12.44 31.95
N GLN A 6 11.03 -12.10 32.69
CA GLN A 6 10.54 -10.72 32.78
C GLN A 6 11.57 -9.73 33.36
N ILE A 7 12.32 -10.16 34.36
CA ILE A 7 13.39 -9.32 34.95
C ILE A 7 14.52 -9.10 33.95
N LEU A 8 14.94 -10.14 33.22
CA LEU A 8 15.96 -10.02 32.18
C LEU A 8 15.51 -9.11 31.04
N ASP A 9 14.24 -9.21 30.63
CA ASP A 9 13.67 -8.33 29.60
C ASP A 9 13.66 -6.87 30.05
N LEU A 10 13.34 -6.60 31.33
CA LEU A 10 13.37 -5.25 31.89
C LEU A 10 14.80 -4.69 31.97
N VAL A 11 15.77 -5.51 32.38
CA VAL A 11 17.18 -5.11 32.41
C VAL A 11 17.67 -4.78 31.00
N ASN A 12 17.44 -5.66 30.05
CA ASN A 12 17.85 -5.44 28.65
C ASN A 12 17.22 -4.16 28.06
N ARG A 13 15.93 -3.91 28.34
CA ARG A 13 15.27 -2.66 27.93
C ARG A 13 15.90 -1.43 28.57
N SER A 14 16.21 -1.49 29.86
CA SER A 14 16.83 -0.38 30.57
C SER A 14 18.25 -0.07 30.05
N GLU A 15 19.04 -1.11 29.76
CA GLU A 15 20.37 -0.94 29.16
C GLU A 15 20.29 -0.35 27.77
N GLU A 16 19.33 -0.79 26.96
CA GLU A 16 19.09 -0.27 25.61
C GLU A 16 18.63 1.20 25.64
N GLU A 17 17.72 1.57 26.55
CA GLU A 17 17.32 2.97 26.74
C GLU A 17 18.50 3.87 27.09
N VAL A 18 19.41 3.41 27.97
CA VAL A 18 20.62 4.14 28.31
C VAL A 18 21.54 4.29 27.09
N ARG A 19 21.67 3.23 26.29
CA ARG A 19 22.46 3.24 25.06
C ARG A 19 21.88 4.23 24.05
N ILE A 20 20.58 4.19 23.82
CA ILE A 20 19.88 5.11 22.90
C ILE A 20 20.07 6.57 23.34
N ARG A 21 20.03 6.86 24.65
CA ARG A 21 20.28 8.22 25.17
C ARG A 21 21.71 8.72 24.94
N LYS A 22 22.69 7.82 24.91
CA LYS A 22 24.11 8.17 24.73
C LYS A 22 24.54 8.20 23.26
N GLU A 23 24.08 7.25 22.46
CA GLU A 23 24.60 6.98 21.12
C GLU A 23 23.56 7.27 20.02
N GLY A 24 22.32 7.62 20.40
CA GLY A 24 21.19 7.76 19.49
C GLY A 24 20.55 6.42 19.12
N LEU A 25 19.39 6.48 18.47
CA LEU A 25 18.67 5.31 18.00
C LEU A 25 19.46 4.63 16.87
N GLN A 26 19.64 3.31 17.00
CA GLN A 26 20.40 2.48 16.04
C GLN A 26 19.60 1.22 15.71
N GLY A 27 20.10 0.45 14.76
CA GLY A 27 19.53 -0.84 14.37
C GLY A 27 18.96 -0.84 12.97
N THR A 28 18.32 -1.94 12.59
CA THR A 28 17.73 -2.12 11.26
C THR A 28 16.21 -2.15 11.36
N LEU A 29 15.55 -1.28 10.63
CA LEU A 29 14.10 -1.23 10.49
C LEU A 29 13.68 -2.09 9.29
N TYR A 30 12.98 -3.19 9.55
CA TYR A 30 12.46 -4.09 8.54
C TYR A 30 11.04 -3.70 8.16
N ILE A 31 10.87 -3.22 6.94
CA ILE A 31 9.61 -2.67 6.42
C ILE A 31 9.13 -3.50 5.24
N ALA A 32 7.82 -3.66 5.10
CA ALA A 32 7.20 -4.17 3.89
C ALA A 32 6.11 -3.22 3.39
N SER A 33 5.87 -3.20 2.09
CA SER A 33 4.87 -2.34 1.47
C SER A 33 4.19 -3.02 0.30
N VAL A 34 2.91 -2.69 0.13
CA VAL A 34 2.27 -2.89 -1.17
C VAL A 34 2.85 -1.92 -2.20
N GLU A 35 2.67 -2.25 -3.48
CA GLU A 35 2.96 -1.35 -4.59
C GLU A 35 2.02 -0.12 -4.56
N GLY A 36 2.25 0.81 -5.47
CA GLY A 36 1.45 2.03 -5.59
C GLY A 36 1.98 3.15 -4.71
N CYS A 37 1.16 3.71 -3.84
CA CYS A 37 1.55 4.82 -2.96
C CYS A 37 2.60 4.43 -1.91
N GLY A 38 2.70 3.14 -1.55
CA GLY A 38 3.57 2.67 -0.49
C GLY A 38 5.04 3.09 -0.62
N PRO A 39 5.70 2.87 -1.78
CA PRO A 39 7.07 3.34 -1.99
C PRO A 39 7.24 4.84 -1.83
N HIS A 40 6.29 5.64 -2.31
CA HIS A 40 6.32 7.10 -2.19
C HIS A 40 6.22 7.55 -0.72
N LEU A 41 5.23 7.04 0.00
CA LEU A 41 5.00 7.37 1.40
C LEU A 41 6.19 6.96 2.28
N PHE A 42 6.69 5.73 2.12
CA PHE A 42 7.86 5.28 2.88
C PHE A 42 9.12 6.07 2.53
N ALA A 43 9.35 6.40 1.26
CA ALA A 43 10.51 7.22 0.89
C ALA A 43 10.48 8.59 1.60
N HIS A 44 9.31 9.24 1.66
CA HIS A 44 9.14 10.49 2.38
C HIS A 44 9.39 10.32 3.89
N TRP A 45 8.71 9.38 4.54
CA TRP A 45 8.84 9.17 5.98
C TRP A 45 10.25 8.73 6.39
N ILE A 46 10.88 7.85 5.62
CA ILE A 46 12.26 7.41 5.87
C ILE A 46 13.22 8.60 5.75
N SER A 47 13.04 9.42 4.70
CA SER A 47 13.89 10.62 4.51
C SER A 47 13.84 11.56 5.70
N GLU A 48 12.65 11.84 6.23
CA GLU A 48 12.50 12.72 7.38
C GLU A 48 12.96 12.05 8.69
N PHE A 49 12.63 10.78 8.88
CA PHE A 49 13.06 10.02 10.07
C PHE A 49 14.57 9.87 10.15
N GLN A 50 15.26 9.67 9.03
CA GLN A 50 16.72 9.54 8.98
C GLN A 50 17.45 10.82 9.40
N LYS A 51 16.87 12.02 9.20
CA LYS A 51 17.45 13.29 9.68
C LYS A 51 17.55 13.31 11.20
N MET A 52 16.60 12.67 11.90
CA MET A 52 16.58 12.57 13.36
C MET A 52 17.34 11.35 13.89
N HIS A 53 17.42 10.29 13.11
CA HIS A 53 17.98 9.00 13.48
C HIS A 53 18.95 8.47 12.41
N PRO A 54 20.11 9.14 12.21
CA PRO A 54 21.02 8.86 11.08
C PRO A 54 21.70 7.49 11.16
N HIS A 55 21.65 6.81 12.30
CA HIS A 55 22.26 5.48 12.49
C HIS A 55 21.28 4.32 12.30
N VAL A 56 19.99 4.59 11.97
CA VAL A 56 19.02 3.55 11.64
C VAL A 56 19.19 3.13 10.18
N GLN A 57 19.33 1.83 9.95
CA GLN A 57 19.35 1.22 8.62
C GLN A 57 17.95 0.73 8.23
N TYR A 58 17.72 0.51 6.93
CA TYR A 58 16.43 0.11 6.40
C TYR A 58 16.54 -1.10 5.50
N ILE A 59 15.59 -2.03 5.64
CA ILE A 59 15.34 -3.08 4.66
C ILE A 59 13.88 -2.97 4.27
N LEU A 60 13.63 -2.50 3.05
CA LEU A 60 12.31 -2.33 2.49
C LEU A 60 12.02 -3.41 1.44
N TRP A 61 10.92 -4.11 1.63
CA TRP A 61 10.44 -5.14 0.72
C TRP A 61 9.06 -4.76 0.16
N ASN A 62 8.79 -5.06 -1.11
CA ASN A 62 7.52 -4.78 -1.76
C ASN A 62 6.85 -6.07 -2.28
N GLY A 63 5.53 -6.10 -2.25
CA GLY A 63 4.71 -7.17 -2.79
C GLY A 63 3.22 -6.82 -2.79
N ASN A 64 2.37 -7.81 -3.05
CA ASN A 64 0.93 -7.65 -2.86
C ASN A 64 0.56 -7.74 -1.37
N THR A 65 -0.69 -7.37 -1.03
CA THR A 65 -1.14 -7.35 0.38
C THR A 65 -1.01 -8.70 1.08
N ASP A 66 -1.26 -9.82 0.38
CA ASP A 66 -1.23 -11.15 0.99
C ASP A 66 0.22 -11.57 1.30
N ASP A 67 1.15 -11.25 0.40
CA ASP A 67 2.58 -11.45 0.62
C ASP A 67 3.09 -10.60 1.78
N VAL A 68 2.67 -9.33 1.85
CA VAL A 68 3.03 -8.40 2.93
C VAL A 68 2.51 -8.91 4.27
N ASN A 69 1.22 -9.28 4.36
CA ASN A 69 0.63 -9.86 5.57
C ASN A 69 1.39 -11.10 6.05
N ASN A 70 1.73 -12.01 5.12
CA ASN A 70 2.48 -13.22 5.43
C ASN A 70 3.88 -12.89 5.99
N ARG A 71 4.54 -11.84 5.47
CA ARG A 71 5.85 -11.39 5.99
C ARG A 71 5.76 -10.85 7.41
N VAL A 72 4.75 -10.01 7.71
CA VAL A 72 4.51 -9.50 9.07
C VAL A 72 4.22 -10.65 10.03
N THR A 73 3.33 -11.57 9.65
CA THR A 73 2.97 -12.73 10.46
C THR A 73 4.17 -13.61 10.77
N LYS A 74 5.07 -13.82 9.81
CA LYS A 74 6.32 -14.59 9.98
C LYS A 74 7.45 -13.79 10.68
N GLY A 75 7.26 -12.51 10.92
CA GLY A 75 8.27 -11.63 11.53
C GLY A 75 9.45 -11.31 10.64
N LEU A 76 9.27 -11.38 9.34
CA LEU A 76 10.26 -10.96 8.35
C LEU A 76 10.26 -9.45 8.12
N CYS A 77 9.26 -8.76 8.61
CA CYS A 77 9.21 -7.31 8.78
C CYS A 77 8.39 -6.98 10.04
N GLU A 78 8.64 -5.81 10.60
CA GLU A 78 8.02 -5.34 11.83
C GLU A 78 6.85 -4.41 11.54
N VAL A 79 7.00 -3.54 10.55
CA VAL A 79 6.02 -2.55 10.12
C VAL A 79 5.74 -2.74 8.64
N ALA A 80 4.49 -2.72 8.27
CA ALA A 80 4.13 -2.85 6.87
C ALA A 80 2.98 -1.93 6.48
N MET A 81 2.91 -1.58 5.19
CA MET A 81 1.77 -0.89 4.60
C MET A 81 0.99 -1.85 3.72
N ILE A 82 -0.30 -1.92 3.94
CA ILE A 82 -1.24 -2.73 3.16
C ILE A 82 -2.45 -1.92 2.73
N THR A 83 -3.21 -2.48 1.79
CA THR A 83 -4.52 -1.95 1.40
C THR A 83 -5.65 -2.68 2.11
N ALA A 84 -6.77 -1.98 2.36
CA ALA A 84 -7.99 -2.59 2.90
C ALA A 84 -8.45 -3.82 2.09
N PRO A 85 -9.22 -4.75 2.67
CA PRO A 85 -9.63 -4.81 4.07
C PRO A 85 -8.49 -5.19 5.02
N PHE A 86 -8.53 -4.67 6.26
CA PHE A 86 -7.52 -4.87 7.29
C PHE A 86 -7.95 -5.92 8.30
N ASN A 87 -7.03 -6.83 8.68
CA ASN A 87 -7.27 -7.78 9.77
C ASN A 87 -6.94 -7.14 11.13
N THR A 88 -7.95 -6.52 11.75
CA THR A 88 -7.83 -5.85 13.05
C THR A 88 -7.77 -6.83 14.25
N GLU A 89 -7.98 -8.12 14.05
CA GLU A 89 -7.83 -9.10 15.12
C GLU A 89 -6.35 -9.40 15.38
N GLU A 90 -5.57 -9.55 14.33
CA GLU A 90 -4.15 -9.91 14.42
C GLU A 90 -3.21 -8.70 14.48
N PHE A 91 -3.59 -7.58 13.85
CA PHE A 91 -2.71 -6.43 13.67
C PHE A 91 -3.24 -5.18 14.38
N HIS A 92 -2.31 -4.37 14.86
CA HIS A 92 -2.59 -2.96 15.03
C HIS A 92 -2.69 -2.33 13.64
N VAL A 93 -3.64 -1.42 13.47
CA VAL A 93 -3.93 -0.77 12.17
C VAL A 93 -3.92 0.74 12.38
N LEU A 94 -3.14 1.44 11.59
CA LEU A 94 -3.11 2.90 11.52
C LEU A 94 -3.37 3.33 10.09
N GLU A 95 -4.56 3.82 9.80
CA GLU A 95 -4.89 4.38 8.49
C GLU A 95 -4.06 5.63 8.23
N VAL A 96 -3.42 5.69 7.06
CA VAL A 96 -2.44 6.72 6.73
C VAL A 96 -2.70 7.43 5.40
N TYR A 97 -3.42 6.80 4.47
CA TYR A 97 -3.63 7.36 3.14
C TYR A 97 -4.88 6.81 2.46
N GLU A 98 -5.50 7.61 1.62
CA GLU A 98 -6.54 7.18 0.67
C GLU A 98 -6.27 7.79 -0.71
N GLU A 99 -6.66 7.06 -1.76
CA GLU A 99 -6.60 7.52 -3.13
C GLU A 99 -7.79 6.99 -3.94
N PRO A 100 -8.21 7.68 -5.01
CA PRO A 100 -9.26 7.17 -5.87
C PRO A 100 -8.78 6.00 -6.72
N TRP A 101 -9.73 5.21 -7.21
CA TRP A 101 -9.48 4.26 -8.28
C TRP A 101 -9.56 4.95 -9.63
N VAL A 102 -8.74 4.49 -10.58
CA VAL A 102 -8.67 5.02 -11.94
C VAL A 102 -8.76 3.93 -12.98
N ALA A 103 -9.24 4.31 -14.15
CA ALA A 103 -9.15 3.54 -15.39
C ALA A 103 -7.95 4.05 -16.18
N MET A 104 -7.00 3.18 -16.46
CA MET A 104 -5.89 3.43 -17.36
C MET A 104 -6.24 2.90 -18.74
N ILE A 105 -6.44 3.79 -19.69
CA ILE A 105 -7.02 3.54 -21.00
C ILE A 105 -5.97 3.73 -22.08
N PRO A 106 -5.70 2.71 -22.92
CA PRO A 106 -4.67 2.81 -23.94
C PRO A 106 -5.06 3.79 -25.07
N LYS A 107 -4.06 4.40 -25.67
CA LYS A 107 -4.21 5.27 -26.84
C LYS A 107 -4.88 4.55 -27.99
N GLY A 108 -5.80 5.24 -28.65
CA GLY A 108 -6.61 4.67 -29.73
C GLY A 108 -7.85 3.90 -29.26
N HIS A 109 -8.02 3.72 -27.95
CA HIS A 109 -9.26 3.15 -27.40
C HIS A 109 -10.40 4.17 -27.46
N PRO A 110 -11.68 3.78 -27.74
CA PRO A 110 -12.83 4.70 -27.81
C PRO A 110 -13.02 5.60 -26.58
N LEU A 111 -12.65 5.13 -25.40
CA LEU A 111 -12.74 5.87 -24.14
C LEU A 111 -11.46 6.70 -23.81
N TYR A 112 -10.46 6.68 -24.70
CA TYR A 112 -9.26 7.50 -24.49
C TYR A 112 -9.64 8.99 -24.53
N SER A 113 -9.16 9.75 -23.55
CA SER A 113 -9.43 11.19 -23.46
C SER A 113 -8.18 11.94 -23.00
N GLU A 114 -7.95 13.10 -23.56
CA GLU A 114 -6.88 14.00 -23.11
C GLU A 114 -7.31 14.92 -21.95
N THR A 115 -8.62 14.92 -21.62
CA THR A 115 -9.17 15.86 -20.63
C THR A 115 -9.19 15.33 -19.21
N ASN A 116 -8.80 14.06 -19.00
CA ASN A 116 -8.81 13.41 -17.67
C ASN A 116 -10.17 13.47 -16.92
N GLU A 117 -11.27 13.66 -17.64
CA GLU A 117 -12.61 13.66 -17.04
C GLU A 117 -12.91 12.32 -16.39
N PRO A 118 -13.55 12.30 -15.21
CA PRO A 118 -13.97 11.06 -14.57
C PRO A 118 -14.82 10.19 -15.49
N ILE A 119 -14.72 8.87 -15.34
CA ILE A 119 -15.46 7.90 -16.12
C ILE A 119 -16.49 7.17 -15.26
N ASN A 120 -17.72 7.03 -15.76
CA ASN A 120 -18.73 6.21 -15.09
C ASN A 120 -18.38 4.72 -15.24
N PRO A 121 -18.45 3.89 -14.20
CA PRO A 121 -18.19 2.46 -14.30
C PRO A 121 -18.97 1.76 -15.43
N ASN A 122 -20.23 2.12 -15.64
CA ASN A 122 -21.06 1.51 -16.68
C ASN A 122 -20.54 1.74 -18.12
N GLU A 123 -19.73 2.78 -18.35
CA GLU A 123 -19.06 2.99 -19.65
C GLU A 123 -17.99 1.93 -19.93
N LEU A 124 -17.49 1.25 -18.90
CA LEU A 124 -16.48 0.21 -19.01
C LEU A 124 -17.04 -1.17 -19.37
N LEU A 125 -18.35 -1.38 -19.20
CA LEU A 125 -19.02 -2.69 -19.40
C LEU A 125 -18.74 -3.37 -20.75
N PRO A 126 -18.71 -2.63 -21.90
CA PRO A 126 -18.45 -3.26 -23.20
C PRO A 126 -17.02 -3.68 -23.46
N TYR A 127 -16.09 -3.34 -22.55
CA TYR A 127 -14.65 -3.43 -22.82
C TYR A 127 -13.95 -4.44 -21.91
N ASP A 128 -12.82 -4.92 -22.39
CA ASP A 128 -11.95 -5.83 -21.66
C ASP A 128 -11.23 -5.11 -20.52
N LEU A 129 -11.39 -5.59 -19.28
CA LEU A 129 -10.76 -5.02 -18.10
C LEU A 129 -9.62 -5.91 -17.58
N LEU A 130 -8.57 -5.23 -17.12
CA LEU A 130 -7.46 -5.79 -16.36
C LEU A 130 -7.60 -5.31 -14.92
N ILE A 131 -7.81 -6.22 -13.97
CA ILE A 131 -8.08 -5.89 -12.58
C ILE A 131 -7.08 -6.57 -11.64
N PRO A 132 -6.94 -6.10 -10.38
CA PRO A 132 -6.12 -6.78 -9.39
C PRO A 132 -6.52 -8.23 -9.19
N SER A 133 -5.54 -9.12 -9.00
CA SER A 133 -5.77 -10.56 -8.79
C SER A 133 -6.41 -10.87 -7.44
N ARG A 134 -6.28 -9.99 -6.44
CA ARG A 134 -6.82 -10.19 -5.09
C ARG A 134 -8.34 -10.21 -5.11
N GLU A 135 -8.94 -11.26 -4.55
CA GLU A 135 -10.39 -11.51 -4.59
C GLU A 135 -11.23 -10.39 -3.96
N SER A 136 -10.79 -9.84 -2.81
CA SER A 136 -11.46 -8.72 -2.16
C SER A 136 -11.56 -7.48 -3.06
N ARG A 137 -10.57 -7.23 -3.90
CA ARG A 137 -10.57 -6.12 -4.87
C ARG A 137 -11.49 -6.37 -6.06
N GLN A 138 -11.63 -7.62 -6.46
CA GLN A 138 -12.59 -7.99 -7.51
C GLN A 138 -14.03 -7.73 -7.05
N GLY A 139 -14.37 -8.12 -5.81
CA GLY A 139 -15.68 -7.84 -5.21
C GLY A 139 -15.98 -6.34 -5.11
N GLU A 140 -15.01 -5.55 -4.71
CA GLU A 140 -15.11 -4.08 -4.66
C GLU A 140 -15.41 -3.49 -6.04
N ILE A 141 -14.64 -3.86 -7.07
CA ILE A 141 -14.83 -3.39 -8.44
C ILE A 141 -16.20 -3.80 -8.97
N HIS A 142 -16.63 -5.04 -8.73
CA HIS A 142 -17.96 -5.50 -9.16
C HIS A 142 -19.09 -4.70 -8.51
N GLY A 143 -18.91 -4.22 -7.27
CA GLY A 143 -19.88 -3.40 -6.55
C GLY A 143 -20.13 -2.02 -7.14
N TRP A 144 -19.28 -1.53 -8.05
CA TRP A 144 -19.47 -0.22 -8.68
C TRP A 144 -20.45 -0.22 -9.85
N PHE A 145 -20.83 -1.39 -10.36
CA PHE A 145 -21.76 -1.50 -11.48
C PHE A 145 -23.20 -1.52 -10.98
N SER A 146 -24.04 -0.67 -11.55
CA SER A 146 -25.41 -0.42 -11.07
C SER A 146 -26.36 -1.61 -11.25
N ASP A 147 -26.10 -2.46 -12.24
CA ASP A 147 -26.89 -3.63 -12.53
C ASP A 147 -26.12 -4.91 -12.18
N PRO A 148 -26.56 -5.68 -11.17
CA PRO A 148 -25.92 -6.93 -10.79
C PRO A 148 -25.88 -7.99 -11.89
N GLN A 149 -26.70 -7.84 -12.95
CA GLN A 149 -26.70 -8.74 -14.10
C GLN A 149 -25.73 -8.29 -15.20
N SER A 150 -25.29 -7.04 -15.16
CA SER A 150 -24.34 -6.45 -16.10
C SER A 150 -22.94 -6.52 -15.52
N MET A 151 -22.22 -7.58 -15.83
CA MET A 151 -20.85 -7.78 -15.35
C MET A 151 -19.83 -7.31 -16.37
N PRO A 152 -18.74 -6.62 -15.93
CA PRO A 152 -17.66 -6.23 -16.82
C PRO A 152 -16.92 -7.46 -17.37
N ILE A 153 -16.35 -7.31 -18.56
CA ILE A 153 -15.53 -8.35 -19.19
C ILE A 153 -14.15 -8.35 -18.54
N ILE A 154 -13.88 -9.30 -17.66
CA ILE A 154 -12.56 -9.41 -17.04
C ILE A 154 -11.63 -10.22 -17.94
N ARG A 155 -10.77 -9.54 -18.70
CA ARG A 155 -9.78 -10.15 -19.58
C ARG A 155 -8.59 -10.72 -18.80
N GLY A 156 -8.16 -10.04 -17.75
CA GLY A 156 -7.01 -10.47 -16.96
C GLY A 156 -7.10 -10.06 -15.49
N ARG A 157 -6.52 -10.92 -14.64
CA ARG A 157 -6.27 -10.66 -13.22
C ARG A 157 -4.77 -10.54 -13.01
N VAL A 158 -4.32 -9.38 -12.58
CA VAL A 158 -2.89 -9.03 -12.59
C VAL A 158 -2.46 -8.65 -11.17
N ALA A 159 -1.37 -9.26 -10.68
CA ALA A 159 -0.93 -9.07 -9.30
C ALA A 159 -0.17 -7.74 -9.11
N HIS A 160 0.55 -7.29 -10.14
CA HIS A 160 1.47 -6.16 -10.06
C HIS A 160 1.09 -5.04 -11.01
N MET A 161 1.09 -3.79 -10.51
CA MET A 161 0.71 -2.59 -11.28
C MET A 161 1.54 -2.41 -12.55
N MET A 162 2.85 -2.70 -12.50
CA MET A 162 3.73 -2.59 -13.67
C MET A 162 3.26 -3.50 -14.81
N ASN A 163 2.87 -4.74 -14.49
CA ASN A 163 2.36 -5.66 -15.51
C ASN A 163 1.01 -5.17 -16.07
N ALA A 164 0.13 -4.62 -15.22
CA ALA A 164 -1.13 -4.05 -15.66
C ALA A 164 -0.92 -2.84 -16.59
N TYR A 165 0.04 -1.98 -16.26
CA TYR A 165 0.45 -0.85 -17.10
C TYR A 165 0.90 -1.33 -18.48
N GLU A 166 1.85 -2.26 -18.54
CA GLU A 166 2.39 -2.75 -19.82
C GLU A 166 1.32 -3.48 -20.66
N LEU A 167 0.45 -4.28 -20.03
CA LEU A 167 -0.64 -4.94 -20.74
C LEU A 167 -1.64 -3.91 -21.31
N SER A 168 -2.02 -2.90 -20.52
CA SER A 168 -2.94 -1.86 -20.97
C SER A 168 -2.33 -1.03 -22.09
N LYS A 169 -1.09 -0.58 -21.93
CA LYS A 169 -0.33 0.17 -22.94
C LYS A 169 -0.28 -0.56 -24.29
N ASN A 170 -0.17 -1.88 -24.27
CA ASN A 170 -0.18 -2.73 -25.45
C ASN A 170 -1.59 -3.12 -25.95
N GLY A 171 -2.64 -2.49 -25.43
CA GLY A 171 -4.00 -2.64 -25.92
C GLY A 171 -4.71 -3.93 -25.51
N VAL A 172 -4.22 -4.66 -24.49
CA VAL A 172 -4.87 -5.90 -24.01
C VAL A 172 -6.20 -5.60 -23.30
N GLY A 173 -6.31 -4.43 -22.66
CA GLY A 173 -7.52 -4.00 -21.98
C GLY A 173 -7.30 -2.74 -21.15
N ILE A 174 -8.38 -2.22 -20.55
CA ILE A 174 -8.36 -1.10 -19.63
C ILE A 174 -7.92 -1.60 -18.26
N ALA A 175 -6.86 -1.03 -17.67
CA ALA A 175 -6.44 -1.42 -16.33
C ALA A 175 -7.15 -0.57 -15.26
N ILE A 176 -7.72 -1.24 -14.26
CA ILE A 176 -8.43 -0.62 -13.12
C ILE A 176 -7.57 -0.80 -11.88
N TYR A 177 -6.99 0.31 -11.40
CA TYR A 177 -6.05 0.32 -10.26
C TYR A 177 -6.20 1.61 -9.45
N PRO A 178 -5.66 1.68 -8.22
CA PRO A 178 -5.53 2.94 -7.49
C PRO A 178 -4.71 3.96 -8.27
N GLU A 179 -4.95 5.26 -8.02
CA GLU A 179 -4.38 6.39 -8.77
C GLU A 179 -2.84 6.39 -8.80
N SER A 180 -2.20 5.83 -7.80
CA SER A 180 -0.73 5.69 -7.74
C SER A 180 -0.13 4.96 -8.95
N ILE A 181 -0.92 4.18 -9.72
CA ILE A 181 -0.48 3.61 -11.01
C ILE A 181 -0.07 4.70 -11.99
N SER A 182 -0.60 5.92 -11.87
CA SER A 182 -0.28 7.06 -12.72
C SER A 182 1.21 7.43 -12.67
N SER A 183 1.90 7.13 -11.57
CA SER A 183 3.34 7.33 -11.42
C SER A 183 4.19 6.52 -12.40
N LEU A 184 3.63 5.46 -12.98
CA LEU A 184 4.27 4.65 -14.02
C LEU A 184 4.13 5.27 -15.42
N VAL A 185 3.15 6.15 -15.61
CA VAL A 185 2.83 6.75 -16.90
C VAL A 185 3.86 7.83 -17.25
N ARG A 186 4.67 7.57 -18.25
CA ARG A 186 5.76 8.50 -18.70
C ARG A 186 5.51 9.11 -20.06
N ASP A 187 4.52 8.62 -20.78
CA ASP A 187 4.20 9.02 -22.14
C ASP A 187 2.67 9.12 -22.34
N ARG A 188 2.25 9.54 -23.52
CA ARG A 188 0.82 9.65 -23.87
C ARG A 188 0.25 8.36 -24.48
N GLU A 189 0.83 7.22 -24.21
CA GLU A 189 0.35 5.93 -24.72
C GLU A 189 -0.86 5.42 -23.95
N VAL A 190 -1.09 5.97 -22.75
CA VAL A 190 -2.28 5.75 -21.96
C VAL A 190 -2.81 7.07 -21.39
N CYS A 191 -4.11 7.16 -21.13
CA CYS A 191 -4.67 8.23 -20.30
C CYS A 191 -5.21 7.65 -18.99
N ILE A 192 -5.29 8.50 -17.98
CA ILE A 192 -5.80 8.16 -16.65
C ILE A 192 -7.11 8.89 -16.44
N ARG A 193 -8.19 8.14 -16.14
CA ARG A 193 -9.49 8.70 -15.82
C ARG A 193 -9.98 8.16 -14.48
N GLN A 194 -10.33 9.05 -13.56
CA GLN A 194 -10.84 8.67 -12.25
C GLN A 194 -12.18 7.96 -12.38
N ILE A 195 -12.40 6.89 -11.62
CA ILE A 195 -13.68 6.18 -11.55
C ILE A 195 -14.67 7.04 -10.77
N ASN A 196 -15.75 7.45 -11.43
CA ASN A 196 -16.81 8.26 -10.82
C ASN A 196 -17.81 7.36 -10.07
N HIS A 197 -17.38 6.89 -8.87
CA HIS A 197 -18.24 6.13 -7.96
C HIS A 197 -17.82 6.46 -6.52
N PRO A 198 -18.77 6.66 -5.56
CA PRO A 198 -18.47 7.08 -4.19
C PRO A 198 -17.56 6.09 -3.44
N ASP A 199 -17.70 4.79 -3.73
CA ASP A 199 -16.92 3.74 -3.09
C ASP A 199 -15.63 3.38 -3.85
N ALA A 200 -15.32 4.06 -4.96
CA ALA A 200 -14.10 3.84 -5.72
C ALA A 200 -12.89 4.53 -5.06
N LYS A 201 -12.58 4.13 -3.83
CA LYS A 201 -11.47 4.62 -3.03
C LYS A 201 -10.64 3.46 -2.49
N ALA A 202 -9.32 3.57 -2.59
CA ALA A 202 -8.39 2.64 -2.01
C ALA A 202 -7.84 3.22 -0.70
N PHE A 203 -7.97 2.48 0.40
CA PHE A 203 -7.49 2.87 1.72
C PHE A 203 -6.22 2.11 2.06
N TYR A 204 -5.26 2.79 2.68
CA TYR A 204 -3.97 2.25 3.07
C TYR A 204 -3.74 2.45 4.56
N ALA A 205 -3.19 1.43 5.18
CA ALA A 205 -2.83 1.48 6.59
C ALA A 205 -1.45 0.89 6.84
N LEU A 206 -0.77 1.43 7.84
CA LEU A 206 0.33 0.75 8.49
C LEU A 206 -0.23 -0.33 9.41
N ILE A 207 0.41 -1.49 9.37
CA ILE A 207 0.12 -2.61 10.26
C ILE A 207 1.39 -3.09 10.97
N TRP A 208 1.21 -3.59 12.19
CA TRP A 208 2.23 -4.33 12.94
C TRP A 208 1.54 -5.35 13.86
N LYS A 209 2.23 -6.44 14.15
CA LYS A 209 1.65 -7.57 14.87
C LYS A 209 1.35 -7.22 16.33
N LYS A 210 0.16 -7.61 16.86
CA LYS A 210 -0.26 -7.32 18.23
C LYS A 210 0.52 -8.10 19.29
N ASP A 211 0.87 -9.35 18.98
CA ASP A 211 1.49 -10.31 19.90
C ASP A 211 3.03 -10.35 19.77
N ARG A 212 3.62 -9.32 19.16
CA ARG A 212 5.08 -9.24 18.96
C ARG A 212 5.65 -7.95 19.53
N THR A 213 6.75 -8.08 20.25
CA THR A 213 7.57 -6.94 20.65
C THR A 213 8.29 -6.39 19.44
N LEU A 214 8.19 -5.08 19.24
CA LEU A 214 8.89 -4.36 18.18
C LEU A 214 10.28 -3.95 18.65
N SER A 215 11.19 -3.74 17.69
CA SER A 215 12.45 -3.06 17.97
C SER A 215 12.21 -1.57 18.33
N HIS A 216 13.12 -0.95 19.06
CA HIS A 216 13.04 0.47 19.35
C HIS A 216 13.01 1.34 18.08
N ALA A 217 13.67 0.90 17.00
CA ALA A 217 13.62 1.56 15.71
C ALA A 217 12.20 1.53 15.10
N ALA A 218 11.53 0.38 15.18
CA ALA A 218 10.16 0.22 14.68
C ALA A 218 9.14 1.01 15.53
N GLU A 219 9.27 0.98 16.86
CA GLU A 219 8.42 1.77 17.77
C GLU A 219 8.57 3.27 17.49
N ALA A 220 9.81 3.77 17.41
CA ALA A 220 10.08 5.16 17.12
C ALA A 220 9.57 5.59 15.74
N PHE A 221 9.69 4.73 14.74
CA PHE A 221 9.20 5.00 13.39
C PHE A 221 7.67 5.08 13.33
N ILE A 222 6.96 4.17 14.01
CA ILE A 222 5.49 4.22 14.11
C ILE A 222 5.04 5.52 14.79
N GLU A 223 5.68 5.88 15.92
CA GLU A 223 5.35 7.12 16.64
C GLU A 223 5.65 8.38 15.80
N PHE A 224 6.73 8.35 15.02
CA PHE A 224 7.03 9.40 14.06
C PHE A 224 5.92 9.54 13.02
N ILE A 225 5.47 8.44 12.40
CA ILE A 225 4.41 8.48 11.38
C ILE A 225 3.08 8.95 11.99
N LYS A 226 2.71 8.48 13.19
CA LYS A 226 1.49 8.95 13.88
C LYS A 226 1.44 10.46 14.01
N LYS A 227 2.57 11.10 14.26
CA LYS A 227 2.68 12.56 14.44
C LYS A 227 2.73 13.33 13.11
N ASN A 228 3.14 12.70 12.03
CA ASN A 228 3.45 13.36 10.76
C ASN A 228 2.61 12.86 9.56
N LYS A 229 1.61 12.00 9.78
CA LYS A 229 0.81 11.42 8.70
C LYS A 229 -0.01 12.44 7.89
N GLU A 230 -0.35 13.58 8.49
CA GLU A 230 -1.16 14.64 7.84
C GLU A 230 -0.36 15.51 6.86
N GLY A 231 0.95 15.36 6.80
CA GLY A 231 1.83 16.16 5.93
C GLY A 231 2.14 15.53 4.56
N VAL A 232 1.56 14.39 4.23
CA VAL A 232 1.84 13.68 2.99
C VAL A 232 0.57 13.68 2.13
N GLN A 233 0.40 14.75 1.35
CA GLN A 233 -0.61 14.86 0.28
C GLN A 233 0.06 14.83 -1.08
#